data_431b113f81d56858efc1042aae963d87
#
_entry.id   431b113f81d56858efc1042aae963d87
#
_cell.length_a   1.000
_cell.length_b   1.000
_cell.length_c   1.000
_cell.angle_alpha   90.00
_cell.angle_beta   90.00
_cell.angle_gamma   90.00
#
_symmetry.space_group_name_H-M   'P 1'
#
loop_
_entity.id
_entity.type
_entity.pdbx_description
1 polymer ?
#
loop_
_entity_poly.entity_id
_entity_poly.type
_entity_poly.pdbx_seq_one_letter_code
_entity_poly.pdbx_strand_id
1 'polypeptide(L)'
;MTHIAAAAAPDQADITRAPVNRRGMALYGLLGFAAGLPFYMFSTVLALRLQAHGVALAVIGFFAWVQLLPTLKFVWAPLLDRYAVPGFSRFYGKRRGWLMLAQLGIFVSMLGMALTAGDGSLAVTALFAVLLAFWTTTLEIAADAWRIELFPSQDEQGPIVAANLWGYRSAMVAAGSGALLLADWSGWTLAYLAIALAAFLPFPVLAAMRGADDRDVERVTSLATGILASVIILALTTVATMAVGWVILRAAEGAGIDAGSNVTPWVLGLCMLPFLAMAAALPRIRRAPPTSALRRSVALGPFVNFFWRFGFGALVLMAFVSLYRMGDVLALNLSKPMIKDLGYSLTQIGRADSLVALLSSIVGVGLAGWLVTRWSMTWALAVGALLAGIGNFAFVWLAQQPVDEVLLYVATGLDQFGNGFAGTVFVVYLSLLVNPRFAGAQYAFLTGFAFMLPRLLAGAGGTIVGAIGYDNFFLLSGALSVVTIVFLPALARIHSRPDDDA
;
A
#
# COMPACT_ATOMS: atom_id res chain seq x y z
N MET A 1 15.73 21.70 -19.66
CA MET A 1 15.45 20.47 -20.41
C MET A 1 15.99 19.31 -19.58
N THR A 2 15.21 18.81 -18.66
CA THR A 2 15.59 17.68 -17.81
C THR A 2 14.54 16.57 -17.99
N HIS A 3 14.98 15.53 -18.66
CA HIS A 3 14.20 14.38 -19.09
C HIS A 3 13.81 13.50 -17.89
N ILE A 4 12.53 13.22 -17.63
CA ILE A 4 12.09 12.22 -16.67
C ILE A 4 12.03 10.84 -17.33
N ALA A 5 11.98 10.57 -18.45
CA ALA A 5 11.99 9.23 -19.00
C ALA A 5 13.04 9.03 -20.08
N ALA A 6 13.76 10.04 -20.37
CA ALA A 6 15.00 9.92 -21.06
C ALA A 6 16.09 10.18 -20.01
N ALA A 7 16.32 9.23 -19.12
CA ALA A 7 17.69 8.80 -19.06
C ALA A 7 18.00 8.43 -20.51
N ALA A 8 18.52 9.40 -21.29
CA ALA A 8 19.20 9.14 -22.53
C ALA A 8 20.04 7.91 -22.26
N ALA A 9 20.10 7.00 -23.22
CA ALA A 9 21.06 5.91 -23.15
C ALA A 9 22.38 6.56 -22.72
N PRO A 10 22.94 6.22 -21.57
CA PRO A 10 24.18 6.80 -21.14
C PRO A 10 25.18 6.44 -22.21
N ASP A 11 25.84 7.46 -22.70
CA ASP A 11 27.07 7.31 -23.45
C ASP A 11 27.89 6.27 -22.70
N GLN A 12 28.47 5.29 -23.41
CA GLN A 12 29.10 4.10 -22.81
C GLN A 12 30.44 4.43 -22.11
N ALA A 13 30.52 5.52 -21.40
CA ALA A 13 31.66 5.92 -20.60
C ALA A 13 31.32 5.74 -19.11
N ASP A 14 31.90 4.71 -18.54
CA ASP A 14 32.16 4.50 -17.09
C ASP A 14 30.94 4.69 -16.16
N ILE A 15 30.05 3.69 -16.17
CA ILE A 15 29.01 3.56 -15.14
C ILE A 15 29.72 3.07 -13.86
N THR A 16 30.28 3.98 -13.09
CA THR A 16 30.57 3.73 -11.68
C THR A 16 29.23 3.61 -10.95
N ARG A 17 28.74 2.37 -10.83
CA ARG A 17 27.49 2.06 -10.12
C ARG A 17 27.59 2.59 -8.71
N ALA A 18 26.55 3.32 -8.26
CA ALA A 18 26.46 3.73 -6.87
C ALA A 18 26.64 2.48 -5.96
N PRO A 19 27.51 2.53 -4.95
CA PRO A 19 27.73 1.38 -4.09
C PRO A 19 26.44 1.03 -3.36
N VAL A 20 26.09 -0.27 -3.33
CA VAL A 20 24.88 -0.77 -2.66
C VAL A 20 24.87 -0.30 -1.21
N ASN A 21 23.90 0.53 -0.85
CA ASN A 21 23.77 1.06 0.52
C ASN A 21 23.24 -0.01 1.48
N ARG A 22 24.11 -0.90 1.97
CA ARG A 22 23.75 -1.99 2.89
C ARG A 22 23.08 -1.50 4.17
N ARG A 23 23.47 -0.34 4.70
CA ARG A 23 22.85 0.24 5.91
C ARG A 23 21.42 0.71 5.62
N GLY A 24 21.23 1.35 4.48
CA GLY A 24 19.90 1.72 4.00
C GLY A 24 19.00 0.50 3.82
N MET A 25 19.51 -0.57 3.17
CA MET A 25 18.76 -1.83 3.00
C MET A 25 18.37 -2.45 4.34
N ALA A 26 19.28 -2.53 5.31
CA ALA A 26 18.99 -3.07 6.63
C ALA A 26 17.93 -2.23 7.37
N LEU A 27 18.03 -0.91 7.31
CA LEU A 27 17.06 0.01 7.91
C LEU A 27 15.68 -0.15 7.28
N TYR A 28 15.59 -0.16 5.95
CA TYR A 28 14.30 -0.29 5.25
C TYR A 28 13.74 -1.71 5.33
N GLY A 29 14.57 -2.74 5.42
CA GLY A 29 14.13 -4.08 5.78
C GLY A 29 13.45 -4.14 7.15
N LEU A 30 14.07 -3.48 8.13
CA LEU A 30 13.51 -3.38 9.49
C LEU A 30 12.24 -2.52 9.54
N LEU A 31 12.20 -1.39 8.82
CA LEU A 31 10.99 -0.54 8.71
C LEU A 31 9.86 -1.28 8.00
N GLY A 32 10.15 -2.01 6.93
CA GLY A 32 9.18 -2.86 6.24
C GLY A 32 8.62 -3.94 7.14
N PHE A 33 9.47 -4.61 7.93
CA PHE A 33 9.05 -5.58 8.92
C PHE A 33 8.11 -4.96 9.97
N ALA A 34 8.49 -3.82 10.52
CA ALA A 34 7.68 -3.11 11.52
C ALA A 34 6.34 -2.58 10.95
N ALA A 35 6.26 -2.25 9.67
CA ALA A 35 5.03 -1.84 9.01
C ALA A 35 4.09 -3.02 8.70
N GLY A 36 4.65 -4.17 8.35
CA GLY A 36 3.85 -5.35 8.01
C GLY A 36 3.19 -6.03 9.22
N LEU A 37 3.84 -6.04 10.38
CA LEU A 37 3.32 -6.68 11.59
C LEU A 37 1.95 -6.14 12.02
N PRO A 38 1.74 -4.83 12.21
CA PRO A 38 0.48 -4.28 12.67
C PRO A 38 -0.68 -4.53 11.71
N PHE A 39 -0.40 -4.55 10.40
CA PHE A 39 -1.43 -4.74 9.37
C PHE A 39 -2.21 -6.04 9.58
N TYR A 40 -1.51 -7.14 9.86
CA TYR A 40 -2.17 -8.43 10.14
C TYR A 40 -2.89 -8.42 11.48
N MET A 41 -2.38 -7.69 12.47
CA MET A 41 -2.94 -7.64 13.81
C MET A 41 -4.30 -6.92 13.85
N PHE A 42 -4.53 -5.88 13.04
CA PHE A 42 -5.85 -5.24 12.95
C PHE A 42 -6.74 -5.80 11.83
N SER A 43 -6.26 -6.71 11.00
CA SER A 43 -7.04 -7.35 9.94
C SER A 43 -7.37 -8.81 10.28
N THR A 44 -6.63 -9.75 9.77
CA THR A 44 -6.91 -11.19 9.86
C THR A 44 -6.88 -11.69 11.30
N VAL A 45 -5.87 -11.31 12.08
CA VAL A 45 -5.70 -11.79 13.47
C VAL A 45 -6.83 -11.25 14.36
N LEU A 46 -7.21 -9.98 14.19
CA LEU A 46 -8.35 -9.42 14.91
C LEU A 46 -9.66 -10.15 14.57
N ALA A 47 -9.91 -10.43 13.30
CA ALA A 47 -11.11 -11.14 12.87
C ALA A 47 -11.20 -12.53 13.53
N LEU A 48 -10.10 -13.30 13.54
CA LEU A 48 -10.04 -14.61 14.18
C LEU A 48 -10.20 -14.53 15.70
N ARG A 49 -9.59 -13.53 16.33
CA ARG A 49 -9.76 -13.27 17.76
C ARG A 49 -11.23 -12.99 18.12
N LEU A 50 -11.88 -12.08 17.37
CA LEU A 50 -13.29 -11.76 17.59
C LEU A 50 -14.20 -12.97 17.39
N GLN A 51 -13.91 -13.79 16.37
CA GLN A 51 -14.61 -15.05 16.13
C GLN A 51 -14.43 -16.04 17.27
N ALA A 52 -13.20 -16.18 17.80
CA ALA A 52 -12.90 -17.05 18.94
C ALA A 52 -13.66 -16.63 20.23
N HIS A 53 -14.00 -15.32 20.36
CA HIS A 53 -14.82 -14.80 21.47
C HIS A 53 -16.32 -14.78 21.14
N GLY A 54 -16.78 -15.48 20.11
CA GLY A 54 -18.22 -15.62 19.78
C GLY A 54 -18.86 -14.37 19.19
N VAL A 55 -18.07 -13.39 18.71
CA VAL A 55 -18.62 -12.19 18.06
C VAL A 55 -19.24 -12.56 16.73
N ALA A 56 -20.46 -12.07 16.48
CA ALA A 56 -21.20 -12.36 15.25
C ALA A 56 -20.44 -11.92 14.00
N LEU A 57 -20.46 -12.74 12.94
CA LEU A 57 -19.74 -12.48 11.67
C LEU A 57 -20.10 -11.11 11.04
N ALA A 58 -21.35 -10.66 11.19
CA ALA A 58 -21.75 -9.33 10.71
C ALA A 58 -20.97 -8.19 11.41
N VAL A 59 -20.71 -8.31 12.71
CA VAL A 59 -19.91 -7.33 13.48
C VAL A 59 -18.43 -7.42 13.06
N ILE A 60 -17.91 -8.64 12.86
CA ILE A 60 -16.53 -8.84 12.37
C ILE A 60 -16.37 -8.20 10.99
N GLY A 61 -17.36 -8.34 10.11
CA GLY A 61 -17.39 -7.67 8.80
C GLY A 61 -17.27 -6.14 8.91
N PHE A 62 -17.82 -5.54 9.97
CA PHE A 62 -17.69 -4.10 10.22
C PHE A 62 -16.23 -3.69 10.52
N PHE A 63 -15.47 -4.53 11.21
CA PHE A 63 -14.03 -4.29 11.44
C PHE A 63 -13.18 -4.33 10.17
N ALA A 64 -13.66 -4.98 9.10
CA ALA A 64 -12.97 -4.96 7.81
C ALA A 64 -12.85 -3.53 7.22
N TRP A 65 -13.74 -2.62 7.61
CA TRP A 65 -13.69 -1.22 7.19
C TRP A 65 -12.45 -0.47 7.69
N VAL A 66 -11.85 -0.93 8.78
CA VAL A 66 -10.56 -0.40 9.28
C VAL A 66 -9.47 -0.54 8.22
N GLN A 67 -9.55 -1.57 7.35
CA GLN A 67 -8.61 -1.78 6.25
C GLN A 67 -8.73 -0.76 5.10
N LEU A 68 -9.77 0.10 5.10
CA LEU A 68 -9.89 1.20 4.14
C LEU A 68 -8.98 2.39 4.49
N LEU A 69 -8.60 2.54 5.77
CA LEU A 69 -7.71 3.62 6.21
C LEU A 69 -6.42 3.73 5.40
N PRO A 70 -5.66 2.64 5.14
CA PRO A 70 -4.48 2.69 4.29
C PRO A 70 -4.75 3.19 2.87
N THR A 71 -5.94 3.00 2.32
CA THR A 71 -6.32 3.52 0.99
C THR A 71 -6.57 5.03 1.02
N LEU A 72 -7.04 5.55 2.15
CA LEU A 72 -7.34 6.97 2.35
C LEU A 72 -6.15 7.79 2.88
N LYS A 73 -4.97 7.20 2.99
CA LYS A 73 -3.76 7.81 3.57
C LYS A 73 -3.38 9.16 2.94
N PHE A 74 -3.75 9.41 1.69
CA PHE A 74 -3.50 10.67 1.02
C PHE A 74 -4.21 11.88 1.67
N VAL A 75 -5.27 11.64 2.47
CA VAL A 75 -6.04 12.71 3.13
C VAL A 75 -5.19 13.45 4.16
N TRP A 76 -4.39 12.73 4.95
CA TRP A 76 -3.53 13.34 5.99
C TRP A 76 -2.04 13.39 5.65
N ALA A 77 -1.61 12.73 4.58
CA ALA A 77 -0.22 12.74 4.13
C ALA A 77 0.35 14.16 3.89
N PRO A 78 -0.42 15.16 3.37
CA PRO A 78 0.07 16.53 3.25
C PRO A 78 0.51 17.17 4.56
N LEU A 79 -0.03 16.72 5.69
CA LEU A 79 0.39 17.21 7.01
C LEU A 79 1.78 16.74 7.40
N LEU A 80 2.12 15.49 7.05
CA LEU A 80 3.45 14.92 7.29
C LEU A 80 4.52 15.62 6.44
N ASP A 81 4.13 16.11 5.27
CA ASP A 81 5.04 16.89 4.42
C ASP A 81 5.24 18.32 4.94
N ARG A 82 4.20 18.91 5.53
CA ARG A 82 4.22 20.30 5.98
C ARG A 82 4.73 20.48 7.41
N TYR A 83 4.31 19.64 8.35
CA TYR A 83 4.52 19.84 9.77
C TYR A 83 5.57 18.89 10.34
N ALA A 84 6.39 19.41 11.23
CA ALA A 84 7.32 18.65 12.04
C ALA A 84 6.66 18.24 13.36
N VAL A 85 7.05 17.09 13.92
CA VAL A 85 6.58 16.61 15.22
C VAL A 85 7.35 17.35 16.31
N PRO A 86 6.70 18.18 17.13
CA PRO A 86 7.36 18.85 18.23
C PRO A 86 8.00 17.84 19.19
N GLY A 87 9.14 18.19 19.76
CA GLY A 87 9.93 17.30 20.59
C GLY A 87 10.83 16.37 19.76
N PHE A 88 10.25 15.42 19.03
CA PHE A 88 11.03 14.46 18.24
C PHE A 88 11.80 15.10 17.08
N SER A 89 11.13 15.96 16.28
CA SER A 89 11.76 16.53 15.09
C SER A 89 12.91 17.48 15.43
N ARG A 90 12.92 18.07 16.61
CA ARG A 90 14.03 18.93 17.07
C ARG A 90 15.35 18.16 17.19
N PHE A 91 15.28 16.88 17.60
CA PHE A 91 16.47 16.06 17.84
C PHE A 91 16.79 15.13 16.68
N TYR A 92 15.76 14.70 15.94
CA TYR A 92 15.87 13.61 14.95
C TYR A 92 15.56 14.03 13.52
N GLY A 93 15.07 15.26 13.27
CA GLY A 93 14.57 15.70 11.99
C GLY A 93 13.10 15.35 11.74
N LYS A 94 12.52 15.93 10.69
CA LYS A 94 11.07 15.85 10.43
C LYS A 94 10.63 14.39 10.18
N ARG A 95 11.27 13.68 9.25
CA ARG A 95 10.84 12.34 8.84
C ARG A 95 11.02 11.32 9.96
N ARG A 96 12.18 11.30 10.61
CA ARG A 96 12.43 10.41 11.75
C ARG A 96 11.51 10.73 12.92
N GLY A 97 11.21 12.01 13.16
CA GLY A 97 10.24 12.41 14.18
C GLY A 97 8.85 11.80 13.97
N TRP A 98 8.34 11.82 12.73
CA TRP A 98 7.08 11.16 12.39
C TRP A 98 7.16 9.63 12.49
N LEU A 99 8.26 9.01 12.05
CA LEU A 99 8.47 7.56 12.18
C LEU A 99 8.44 7.12 13.66
N MET A 100 9.14 7.84 14.54
CA MET A 100 9.20 7.53 15.96
C MET A 100 7.86 7.74 16.65
N LEU A 101 7.13 8.83 16.33
CA LEU A 101 5.79 9.06 16.85
C LEU A 101 4.82 7.96 16.39
N ALA A 102 4.86 7.59 15.12
CA ALA A 102 4.01 6.55 14.58
C ALA A 102 4.29 5.18 15.23
N GLN A 103 5.55 4.82 15.44
CA GLN A 103 5.92 3.59 16.14
C GLN A 103 5.44 3.57 17.60
N LEU A 104 5.54 4.70 18.30
CA LEU A 104 4.97 4.82 19.65
C LEU A 104 3.44 4.63 19.61
N GLY A 105 2.77 5.27 18.64
CA GLY A 105 1.33 5.11 18.44
C GLY A 105 0.93 3.68 18.13
N ILE A 106 1.69 2.95 17.28
CA ILE A 106 1.51 1.52 17.00
C ILE A 106 1.64 0.71 18.28
N PHE A 107 2.72 0.94 19.04
CA PHE A 107 2.98 0.21 20.28
C PHE A 107 1.85 0.39 21.30
N VAL A 108 1.43 1.64 21.55
CA VAL A 108 0.33 1.97 22.48
C VAL A 108 -1.00 1.35 22.00
N SER A 109 -1.28 1.41 20.70
CA SER A 109 -2.52 0.83 20.14
C SER A 109 -2.54 -0.69 20.27
N MET A 110 -1.42 -1.37 20.00
CA MET A 110 -1.31 -2.83 20.18
C MET A 110 -1.37 -3.23 21.65
N LEU A 111 -0.77 -2.45 22.56
CA LEU A 111 -0.90 -2.65 23.99
C LEU A 111 -2.36 -2.52 24.44
N GLY A 112 -3.09 -1.50 23.94
CA GLY A 112 -4.52 -1.36 24.17
C GLY A 112 -5.32 -2.58 23.67
N MET A 113 -5.01 -3.08 22.48
CA MET A 113 -5.63 -4.31 21.96
C MET A 113 -5.26 -5.56 22.79
N ALA A 114 -4.04 -5.64 23.32
CA ALA A 114 -3.62 -6.71 24.23
C ALA A 114 -4.43 -6.69 25.53
N LEU A 115 -4.61 -5.52 26.14
CA LEU A 115 -5.36 -5.34 27.38
C LEU A 115 -6.88 -5.56 27.23
N THR A 116 -7.42 -5.38 26.02
CA THR A 116 -8.83 -5.67 25.70
C THR A 116 -9.05 -7.07 25.15
N ALA A 117 -8.06 -7.97 25.30
CA ALA A 117 -8.11 -9.31 24.73
C ALA A 117 -9.06 -10.28 25.47
N GLY A 118 -9.41 -10.00 26.72
CA GLY A 118 -10.42 -10.74 27.48
C GLY A 118 -11.83 -10.15 27.29
N ASP A 119 -12.49 -9.85 28.39
CA ASP A 119 -13.89 -9.35 28.43
C ASP A 119 -14.00 -7.84 28.08
N GLY A 120 -13.06 -7.30 27.34
CA GLY A 120 -13.03 -5.90 26.95
C GLY A 120 -14.19 -5.50 26.04
N SER A 121 -14.62 -4.24 26.15
CA SER A 121 -15.66 -3.67 25.30
C SER A 121 -15.24 -3.70 23.83
N LEU A 122 -16.11 -4.20 22.95
CA LEU A 122 -15.93 -4.17 21.51
C LEU A 122 -15.65 -2.76 20.96
N ALA A 123 -16.26 -1.73 21.57
CA ALA A 123 -16.03 -0.34 21.20
C ALA A 123 -14.59 0.10 21.49
N VAL A 124 -14.01 -0.34 22.62
CA VAL A 124 -12.61 -0.03 22.98
C VAL A 124 -11.66 -0.80 22.06
N THR A 125 -11.96 -2.06 21.75
CA THR A 125 -11.18 -2.85 20.77
C THR A 125 -11.22 -2.19 19.39
N ALA A 126 -12.39 -1.72 18.94
CA ALA A 126 -12.55 -1.00 17.67
C ALA A 126 -11.73 0.29 17.65
N LEU A 127 -11.76 1.06 18.74
CA LEU A 127 -10.96 2.29 18.85
C LEU A 127 -9.46 2.00 18.68
N PHE A 128 -8.92 1.00 19.40
CA PHE A 128 -7.51 0.65 19.27
C PHE A 128 -7.15 0.05 17.91
N ALA A 129 -8.07 -0.68 17.26
CA ALA A 129 -7.87 -1.18 15.90
C ALA A 129 -7.79 -0.02 14.88
N VAL A 130 -8.66 0.98 14.99
CA VAL A 130 -8.62 2.20 14.16
C VAL A 130 -7.35 3.00 14.41
N LEU A 131 -6.96 3.20 15.67
CA LEU A 131 -5.72 3.87 16.03
C LEU A 131 -4.49 3.10 15.49
N LEU A 132 -4.50 1.78 15.58
CA LEU A 132 -3.42 0.94 15.04
C LEU A 132 -3.31 1.09 13.53
N ALA A 133 -4.42 1.04 12.79
CA ALA A 133 -4.43 1.25 11.35
C ALA A 133 -3.96 2.66 10.95
N PHE A 134 -4.38 3.68 11.69
CA PHE A 134 -3.96 5.06 11.46
C PHE A 134 -2.45 5.24 11.66
N TRP A 135 -1.89 4.75 12.76
CA TRP A 135 -0.47 4.90 13.07
C TRP A 135 0.40 4.04 12.15
N THR A 136 -0.05 2.83 11.78
CA THR A 136 0.63 1.98 10.79
C THR A 136 0.71 2.68 9.44
N THR A 137 -0.39 3.24 8.99
CA THR A 137 -0.45 3.99 7.74
C THR A 137 0.39 5.27 7.79
N THR A 138 0.42 5.95 8.94
CA THR A 138 1.28 7.13 9.17
C THR A 138 2.75 6.76 9.12
N LEU A 139 3.13 5.59 9.68
CA LEU A 139 4.48 5.04 9.56
C LEU A 139 4.87 4.81 8.10
N GLU A 140 3.99 4.19 7.31
CA GLU A 140 4.21 3.96 5.88
C GLU A 140 4.41 5.27 5.11
N ILE A 141 3.55 6.28 5.33
CA ILE A 141 3.70 7.59 4.66
C ILE A 141 5.07 8.20 4.97
N ALA A 142 5.46 8.21 6.24
CA ALA A 142 6.72 8.82 6.67
C ALA A 142 7.93 8.04 6.13
N ALA A 143 7.88 6.70 6.14
CA ALA A 143 8.95 5.83 5.64
C ALA A 143 9.11 5.96 4.13
N ASP A 144 8.02 5.95 3.37
CA ASP A 144 8.03 6.11 1.91
C ASP A 144 8.55 7.48 1.50
N ALA A 145 8.07 8.55 2.16
CA ALA A 145 8.55 9.90 1.90
C ALA A 145 10.05 10.03 2.17
N TRP A 146 10.51 9.52 3.31
CA TRP A 146 11.94 9.55 3.66
C TRP A 146 12.79 8.73 2.70
N ARG A 147 12.29 7.58 2.23
CA ARG A 147 12.94 6.77 1.19
C ARG A 147 13.14 7.56 -0.10
N ILE A 148 12.10 8.23 -0.58
CA ILE A 148 12.13 9.03 -1.82
C ILE A 148 13.12 10.20 -1.70
N GLU A 149 13.17 10.83 -0.53
CA GLU A 149 14.10 11.94 -0.26
C GLU A 149 15.56 11.48 -0.13
N LEU A 150 15.81 10.32 0.48
CA LEU A 150 17.16 9.78 0.70
C LEU A 150 17.74 9.09 -0.54
N PHE A 151 16.90 8.48 -1.36
CA PHE A 151 17.29 7.64 -2.49
C PHE A 151 16.52 8.07 -3.76
N PRO A 152 16.86 9.24 -4.35
CA PRO A 152 16.06 9.81 -5.43
C PRO A 152 16.24 9.10 -6.79
N SER A 153 17.31 8.34 -6.98
CA SER A 153 17.60 7.69 -8.26
C SER A 153 16.97 6.30 -8.37
N GLN A 154 16.73 5.84 -9.59
CA GLN A 154 16.21 4.50 -9.88
C GLN A 154 17.13 3.42 -9.32
N ASP A 155 18.45 3.59 -9.48
CA ASP A 155 19.46 2.61 -9.07
C ASP A 155 19.53 2.44 -7.55
N GLU A 156 19.31 3.53 -6.81
CA GLU A 156 19.24 3.49 -5.34
C GLU A 156 17.93 2.90 -4.84
N GLN A 157 16.80 3.26 -5.48
CA GLN A 157 15.46 2.81 -5.09
C GLN A 157 15.31 1.28 -5.16
N GLY A 158 15.82 0.64 -6.22
CA GLY A 158 15.62 -0.79 -6.46
C GLY A 158 15.97 -1.67 -5.25
N PRO A 159 17.23 -1.66 -4.77
CA PRO A 159 17.65 -2.48 -3.62
C PRO A 159 16.93 -2.10 -2.31
N ILE A 160 16.66 -0.81 -2.08
CA ILE A 160 16.01 -0.32 -0.87
C ILE A 160 14.54 -0.76 -0.82
N VAL A 161 13.82 -0.66 -1.94
CA VAL A 161 12.44 -1.15 -2.07
C VAL A 161 12.39 -2.66 -1.90
N ALA A 162 13.32 -3.40 -2.50
CA ALA A 162 13.39 -4.85 -2.32
C ALA A 162 13.60 -5.23 -0.85
N ALA A 163 14.50 -4.57 -0.14
CA ALA A 163 14.73 -4.81 1.28
C ALA A 163 13.49 -4.49 2.13
N ASN A 164 12.80 -3.38 1.84
CA ASN A 164 11.55 -3.02 2.51
C ASN A 164 10.46 -4.08 2.31
N LEU A 165 10.26 -4.55 1.06
CA LEU A 165 9.26 -5.56 0.75
C LEU A 165 9.63 -6.93 1.34
N TRP A 166 10.91 -7.30 1.42
CA TRP A 166 11.35 -8.51 2.13
C TRP A 166 10.98 -8.44 3.62
N GLY A 167 11.25 -7.30 4.26
CA GLY A 167 10.84 -7.07 5.64
C GLY A 167 9.33 -7.21 5.81
N TYR A 168 8.57 -6.55 4.96
CA TYR A 168 7.11 -6.60 4.98
C TYR A 168 6.56 -8.02 4.79
N ARG A 169 7.09 -8.78 3.82
CA ARG A 169 6.68 -10.18 3.58
C ARG A 169 7.03 -11.09 4.75
N SER A 170 8.20 -10.91 5.35
CA SER A 170 8.58 -11.67 6.56
C SER A 170 7.66 -11.35 7.75
N ALA A 171 7.24 -10.10 7.89
CA ALA A 171 6.29 -9.68 8.91
C ALA A 171 4.90 -10.33 8.73
N MET A 172 4.46 -10.53 7.48
CA MET A 172 3.20 -11.22 7.19
C MET A 172 3.15 -12.62 7.79
N VAL A 173 4.25 -13.37 7.68
CA VAL A 173 4.37 -14.71 8.27
C VAL A 173 4.47 -14.62 9.79
N ALA A 174 5.29 -13.72 10.32
CA ALA A 174 5.48 -13.55 11.76
C ALA A 174 4.18 -13.13 12.48
N ALA A 175 3.42 -12.18 11.90
CA ALA A 175 2.15 -11.75 12.47
C ALA A 175 0.99 -12.69 12.14
N GLY A 176 0.95 -13.26 10.93
CA GLY A 176 -0.10 -14.21 10.54
C GLY A 176 0.01 -15.51 11.34
N SER A 177 1.01 -16.33 11.04
CA SER A 177 1.18 -17.64 11.69
C SER A 177 1.76 -17.53 13.10
N GLY A 178 2.77 -16.67 13.30
CA GLY A 178 3.45 -16.53 14.59
C GLY A 178 2.54 -16.02 15.70
N ALA A 179 1.71 -15.01 15.44
CA ALA A 179 0.78 -14.50 16.44
C ALA A 179 -0.30 -15.51 16.79
N LEU A 180 -0.77 -16.33 15.83
CA LEU A 180 -1.76 -17.37 16.09
C LEU A 180 -1.18 -18.50 16.93
N LEU A 181 0.03 -18.95 16.65
CA LEU A 181 0.74 -19.95 17.47
C LEU A 181 0.97 -19.45 18.90
N LEU A 182 1.35 -18.18 19.06
CA LEU A 182 1.49 -17.55 20.37
C LEU A 182 0.15 -17.43 21.08
N ALA A 183 -0.93 -17.10 20.36
CA ALA A 183 -2.27 -17.00 20.93
C ALA A 183 -2.80 -18.36 21.43
N ASP A 184 -2.54 -19.42 20.68
CA ASP A 184 -2.91 -20.77 21.06
C ASP A 184 -2.14 -21.26 22.31
N TRP A 185 -0.84 -20.96 22.37
CA TRP A 185 0.03 -21.42 23.48
C TRP A 185 -0.09 -20.54 24.74
N SER A 186 -0.22 -19.22 24.63
CA SER A 186 -0.09 -18.28 25.74
C SER A 186 -1.20 -17.20 25.81
N GLY A 187 -2.19 -17.31 24.92
CA GLY A 187 -3.33 -16.39 24.85
C GLY A 187 -3.08 -15.12 24.04
N TRP A 188 -4.18 -14.47 23.70
CA TRP A 188 -4.20 -13.28 22.81
C TRP A 188 -3.39 -12.10 23.35
N THR A 189 -3.39 -11.89 24.69
CA THR A 189 -2.67 -10.79 25.34
C THR A 189 -1.17 -10.86 25.05
N LEU A 190 -0.56 -12.05 25.27
CA LEU A 190 0.88 -12.22 25.01
C LEU A 190 1.21 -12.21 23.53
N ALA A 191 0.33 -12.71 22.66
CA ALA A 191 0.50 -12.61 21.21
C ALA A 191 0.56 -11.14 20.74
N TYR A 192 -0.39 -10.31 21.15
CA TYR A 192 -0.37 -8.88 20.80
C TYR A 192 0.85 -8.16 21.38
N LEU A 193 1.23 -8.45 22.63
CA LEU A 193 2.40 -7.84 23.28
C LEU A 193 3.70 -8.21 22.58
N ALA A 194 3.90 -9.48 22.23
CA ALA A 194 5.11 -9.94 21.53
C ALA A 194 5.25 -9.26 20.15
N ILE A 195 4.15 -9.17 19.39
CA ILE A 195 4.16 -8.49 18.09
C ILE A 195 4.34 -6.97 18.26
N ALA A 196 3.78 -6.36 19.32
CA ALA A 196 4.00 -4.95 19.63
C ALA A 196 5.49 -4.65 19.88
N LEU A 197 6.16 -5.47 20.67
CA LEU A 197 7.60 -5.36 20.92
C LEU A 197 8.42 -5.54 19.64
N ALA A 198 8.06 -6.51 18.79
CA ALA A 198 8.72 -6.72 17.51
C ALA A 198 8.52 -5.52 16.55
N ALA A 199 7.32 -4.94 16.49
CA ALA A 199 7.04 -3.75 15.69
C ALA A 199 7.77 -2.49 16.19
N PHE A 200 8.15 -2.46 17.46
CA PHE A 200 8.88 -1.35 18.10
C PHE A 200 10.40 -1.41 17.88
N LEU A 201 10.95 -2.49 17.33
CA LEU A 201 12.40 -2.65 17.11
C LEU A 201 13.07 -1.51 16.33
N PRO A 202 12.47 -0.87 15.30
CA PRO A 202 13.10 0.27 14.64
C PRO A 202 13.28 1.50 15.52
N PHE A 203 12.47 1.68 16.57
CA PHE A 203 12.51 2.88 17.43
C PHE A 203 13.90 3.13 18.03
N PRO A 204 14.54 2.18 18.75
CA PRO A 204 15.89 2.38 19.27
C PRO A 204 16.94 2.57 18.18
N VAL A 205 16.76 1.94 17.00
CA VAL A 205 17.67 2.11 15.86
C VAL A 205 17.60 3.55 15.34
N LEU A 206 16.38 4.08 15.14
CA LEU A 206 16.15 5.47 14.71
C LEU A 206 16.67 6.48 15.75
N ALA A 207 16.51 6.18 17.05
CA ALA A 207 17.00 7.02 18.14
C ALA A 207 18.54 7.04 18.21
N ALA A 208 19.20 5.91 17.90
CA ALA A 208 20.65 5.80 17.91
C ALA A 208 21.34 6.45 16.69
N MET A 209 20.60 6.72 15.61
CA MET A 209 21.14 7.39 14.42
C MET A 209 21.50 8.85 14.73
N ARG A 210 22.76 9.23 14.49
CA ARG A 210 23.27 10.58 14.75
C ARG A 210 22.89 11.54 13.64
N GLY A 211 22.64 12.81 13.98
CA GLY A 211 22.35 13.92 13.06
C GLY A 211 20.86 14.07 12.76
N ALA A 212 20.43 15.29 12.54
CA ALA A 212 19.12 15.61 11.97
C ALA A 212 19.24 15.54 10.43
N ASP A 213 18.39 14.77 9.77
CA ASP A 213 18.44 14.61 8.31
C ASP A 213 17.82 15.79 7.54
N ASP A 214 17.22 16.74 8.26
CA ASP A 214 16.52 17.87 7.63
C ASP A 214 17.32 19.17 7.78
N ARG A 215 17.67 19.76 6.67
CA ARG A 215 18.31 21.10 6.63
C ARG A 215 17.33 22.23 6.83
N ASP A 216 16.02 21.98 6.68
CA ASP A 216 14.95 22.99 6.78
C ASP A 216 13.82 22.53 7.70
N VAL A 217 14.08 22.45 9.00
CA VAL A 217 12.99 22.38 9.98
C VAL A 217 12.40 23.79 10.12
N GLU A 218 11.52 24.17 9.19
CA GLU A 218 10.71 25.37 9.36
C GLU A 218 9.93 25.29 10.69
N ARG A 219 9.94 26.38 11.39
CA ARG A 219 9.43 26.62 12.74
C ARG A 219 8.32 25.69 13.18
N VAL A 220 8.63 24.90 14.15
CA VAL A 220 7.77 23.97 14.87
C VAL A 220 6.51 24.69 15.34
N THR A 221 5.36 24.33 14.79
CA THR A 221 4.08 24.61 15.45
C THR A 221 4.05 23.89 16.79
N SER A 222 3.38 24.44 17.80
CA SER A 222 3.38 23.87 19.16
C SER A 222 2.90 22.40 19.16
N LEU A 223 3.39 21.60 20.12
CA LEU A 223 3.02 20.19 20.29
C LEU A 223 1.49 20.01 20.29
N ALA A 224 0.79 20.91 20.97
CA ALA A 224 -0.66 20.89 21.06
C ALA A 224 -1.35 21.03 19.70
N THR A 225 -0.89 21.90 18.81
CA THR A 225 -1.48 22.07 17.48
C THR A 225 -1.21 20.87 16.57
N GLY A 226 -0.05 20.22 16.66
CA GLY A 226 0.25 19.00 15.91
C GLY A 226 -0.59 17.80 16.37
N ILE A 227 -0.70 17.58 17.67
CA ILE A 227 -1.56 16.52 18.24
C ILE A 227 -3.02 16.82 17.95
N LEU A 228 -3.48 18.05 18.16
CA LEU A 228 -4.87 18.44 17.88
C LEU A 228 -5.19 18.24 16.38
N ALA A 229 -4.33 18.66 15.48
CA ALA A 229 -4.50 18.41 14.05
C ALA A 229 -4.57 16.91 13.72
N SER A 230 -3.69 16.08 14.29
CA SER A 230 -3.71 14.64 14.10
C SER A 230 -4.99 13.99 14.64
N VAL A 231 -5.47 14.41 15.82
CA VAL A 231 -6.73 13.94 16.40
C VAL A 231 -7.94 14.39 15.56
N ILE A 232 -7.97 15.64 15.12
CA ILE A 232 -9.05 16.16 14.26
C ILE A 232 -9.08 15.39 12.93
N ILE A 233 -7.93 15.12 12.33
CA ILE A 233 -7.86 14.40 11.06
C ILE A 233 -8.28 12.94 11.25
N LEU A 234 -7.83 12.29 12.31
CA LEU A 234 -8.27 10.95 12.66
C LEU A 234 -9.79 10.92 12.86
N ALA A 235 -10.34 11.86 13.60
CA ALA A 235 -11.79 11.98 13.82
C ALA A 235 -12.52 12.22 12.49
N LEU A 236 -12.04 13.18 11.68
CA LEU A 236 -12.67 13.50 10.39
C LEU A 236 -12.57 12.34 9.40
N THR A 237 -11.43 11.64 9.30
CA THR A 237 -11.30 10.46 8.42
C THR A 237 -12.16 9.31 8.90
N THR A 238 -12.22 9.07 10.21
CA THR A 238 -13.10 8.04 10.78
C THR A 238 -14.56 8.37 10.51
N VAL A 239 -14.99 9.60 10.81
CA VAL A 239 -16.37 10.07 10.56
C VAL A 239 -16.68 10.05 9.06
N ALA A 240 -15.77 10.52 8.21
CA ALA A 240 -15.96 10.48 6.75
C ALA A 240 -16.08 9.05 6.23
N THR A 241 -15.26 8.13 6.70
CA THR A 241 -15.32 6.71 6.32
C THR A 241 -16.65 6.09 6.79
N MET A 242 -17.05 6.36 8.04
CA MET A 242 -18.34 5.89 8.56
C MET A 242 -19.53 6.52 7.83
N ALA A 243 -19.47 7.82 7.54
CA ALA A 243 -20.53 8.52 6.81
C ALA A 243 -20.67 8.02 5.36
N VAL A 244 -19.55 7.81 4.66
CA VAL A 244 -19.57 7.23 3.31
C VAL A 244 -20.16 5.82 3.35
N GLY A 245 -19.74 5.00 4.31
CA GLY A 245 -20.31 3.66 4.51
C GLY A 245 -21.80 3.68 4.81
N TRP A 246 -22.23 4.58 5.70
CA TRP A 246 -23.64 4.74 6.03
C TRP A 246 -24.49 5.23 4.84
N VAL A 247 -23.97 6.21 4.07
CA VAL A 247 -24.64 6.70 2.84
C VAL A 247 -24.76 5.58 1.81
N ILE A 248 -23.71 4.76 1.62
CA ILE A 248 -23.72 3.62 0.71
C ILE A 248 -24.78 2.60 1.14
N LEU A 249 -24.81 2.25 2.44
CA LEU A 249 -25.81 1.32 2.98
C LEU A 249 -27.24 1.84 2.82
N ARG A 250 -27.48 3.12 3.13
CA ARG A 250 -28.81 3.75 2.98
C ARG A 250 -29.23 3.90 1.52
N ALA A 251 -28.29 4.21 0.63
CA ALA A 251 -28.57 4.27 -0.80
C ALA A 251 -28.93 2.88 -1.37
N ALA A 252 -28.25 1.83 -0.90
CA ALA A 252 -28.54 0.45 -1.27
C ALA A 252 -29.93 0.01 -0.75
N GLU A 253 -30.22 0.27 0.53
CA GLU A 253 -31.55 -0.01 1.12
C GLU A 253 -32.65 0.75 0.39
N GLY A 254 -32.46 2.05 0.10
CA GLY A 254 -33.45 2.90 -0.59
C GLY A 254 -33.69 2.54 -2.06
N ALA A 255 -32.73 1.87 -2.69
CA ALA A 255 -32.82 1.37 -4.06
C ALA A 255 -33.43 -0.05 -4.13
N GLY A 256 -33.81 -0.66 -3.00
CA GLY A 256 -34.34 -2.02 -2.96
C GLY A 256 -33.27 -3.07 -3.35
N ILE A 257 -31.99 -2.68 -3.24
CA ILE A 257 -30.84 -3.52 -3.55
C ILE A 257 -30.50 -4.28 -2.27
N ASP A 258 -30.73 -5.58 -2.28
CA ASP A 258 -30.21 -6.44 -1.23
C ASP A 258 -28.70 -6.20 -1.12
N ALA A 259 -28.21 -5.81 0.06
CA ALA A 259 -26.83 -5.34 0.30
C ALA A 259 -25.75 -6.36 -0.16
N GLY A 260 -26.16 -7.54 -0.59
CA GLY A 260 -25.31 -8.59 -1.15
C GLY A 260 -25.07 -8.54 -2.67
N SER A 261 -25.91 -7.90 -3.49
CA SER A 261 -25.87 -8.18 -4.92
C SER A 261 -25.50 -7.05 -5.87
N ASN A 262 -25.68 -5.75 -5.55
CA ASN A 262 -25.51 -4.67 -6.54
C ASN A 262 -24.97 -3.32 -6.02
N VAL A 263 -24.28 -3.29 -4.90
CA VAL A 263 -23.69 -2.04 -4.33
C VAL A 263 -22.49 -1.56 -5.15
N THR A 264 -21.80 -2.47 -5.83
CA THR A 264 -20.52 -2.25 -6.52
C THR A 264 -20.55 -1.11 -7.55
N PRO A 265 -21.52 -1.02 -8.50
CA PRO A 265 -21.50 0.04 -9.51
C PRO A 265 -21.71 1.44 -8.90
N TRP A 266 -22.49 1.56 -7.82
CA TRP A 266 -22.70 2.82 -7.11
C TRP A 266 -21.46 3.28 -6.34
N VAL A 267 -20.78 2.34 -5.67
CA VAL A 267 -19.52 2.61 -4.99
C VAL A 267 -18.44 3.02 -5.99
N LEU A 268 -18.36 2.33 -7.12
CA LEU A 268 -17.44 2.69 -8.22
C LEU A 268 -17.74 4.09 -8.76
N GLY A 269 -19.02 4.40 -9.02
CA GLY A 269 -19.44 5.73 -9.47
C GLY A 269 -19.03 6.83 -8.50
N LEU A 270 -19.28 6.64 -7.19
CA LEU A 270 -18.93 7.60 -6.14
C LEU A 270 -17.41 7.78 -6.03
N CYS A 271 -16.63 6.70 -6.12
CA CYS A 271 -15.17 6.77 -6.08
C CYS A 271 -14.57 7.37 -7.35
N MET A 272 -15.28 7.35 -8.48
CA MET A 272 -14.86 8.04 -9.70
C MET A 272 -15.09 9.54 -9.67
N LEU A 273 -16.03 10.04 -8.85
CA LEU A 273 -16.37 11.47 -8.77
C LEU A 273 -15.16 12.39 -8.49
N PRO A 274 -14.24 12.10 -7.54
CA PRO A 274 -13.05 12.91 -7.33
C PRO A 274 -12.16 12.99 -8.57
N PHE A 275 -12.04 11.91 -9.33
CA PHE A 275 -11.23 11.86 -10.56
C PHE A 275 -11.86 12.65 -11.70
N LEU A 276 -13.17 12.50 -11.87
CA LEU A 276 -13.93 13.28 -12.84
C LEU A 276 -13.87 14.77 -12.50
N ALA A 277 -13.98 15.12 -11.22
CA ALA A 277 -13.83 16.50 -10.75
C ALA A 277 -12.41 17.05 -11.02
N MET A 278 -11.37 16.26 -10.78
CA MET A 278 -9.99 16.63 -11.06
C MET A 278 -9.72 16.72 -12.56
N ALA A 279 -10.23 15.79 -13.36
CA ALA A 279 -10.16 15.84 -14.81
C ALA A 279 -10.85 17.09 -15.37
N ALA A 280 -12.03 17.44 -14.87
CA ALA A 280 -12.76 18.65 -15.24
C ALA A 280 -12.04 19.92 -14.78
N ALA A 281 -11.38 19.91 -13.63
CA ALA A 281 -10.60 21.01 -13.09
C ALA A 281 -9.24 21.19 -13.78
N LEU A 282 -8.75 20.20 -14.53
CA LEU A 282 -7.41 20.17 -15.12
C LEU A 282 -7.06 21.41 -15.96
N PRO A 283 -7.94 21.95 -16.83
CA PRO A 283 -7.62 23.18 -17.58
C PRO A 283 -7.40 24.40 -16.67
N ARG A 284 -8.13 24.46 -15.52
CA ARG A 284 -7.95 25.52 -14.51
C ARG A 284 -6.65 25.33 -13.73
N ILE A 285 -6.35 24.08 -13.34
CA ILE A 285 -5.11 23.72 -12.63
C ILE A 285 -3.88 24.09 -13.46
N ARG A 286 -3.88 23.77 -14.77
CA ARG A 286 -2.75 24.08 -15.68
C ARG A 286 -2.49 25.57 -15.87
N ARG A 287 -3.50 26.40 -15.70
CA ARG A 287 -3.40 27.87 -15.82
C ARG A 287 -3.17 28.57 -14.47
N ALA A 288 -3.21 27.82 -13.36
CA ALA A 288 -3.06 28.39 -12.02
C ALA A 288 -1.62 28.92 -11.82
N PRO A 289 -1.46 30.21 -11.51
CA PRO A 289 -0.14 30.78 -11.24
C PRO A 289 0.45 30.22 -9.94
N PRO A 290 1.77 30.26 -9.73
CA PRO A 290 2.44 29.82 -8.50
C PRO A 290 1.86 30.45 -7.24
N THR A 291 1.40 31.70 -7.35
CA THR A 291 0.82 32.49 -6.25
C THR A 291 -0.61 32.13 -5.90
N SER A 292 -1.27 31.25 -6.67
CA SER A 292 -2.67 30.92 -6.45
C SER A 292 -2.88 30.21 -5.12
N ALA A 293 -3.99 30.52 -4.43
CA ALA A 293 -4.38 29.87 -3.18
C ALA A 293 -4.48 28.34 -3.33
N LEU A 294 -4.84 27.86 -4.52
CA LEU A 294 -4.97 26.44 -4.83
C LEU A 294 -3.61 25.72 -4.80
N ARG A 295 -2.55 26.31 -5.37
CA ARG A 295 -1.19 25.75 -5.36
C ARG A 295 -0.51 25.88 -4.00
N ARG A 296 -0.85 26.91 -3.22
CA ARG A 296 -0.32 27.17 -1.88
C ARG A 296 -1.06 26.44 -0.76
N SER A 297 -2.20 25.83 -1.06
CA SER A 297 -2.98 25.06 -0.09
C SER A 297 -2.16 23.90 0.47
N VAL A 298 -2.14 23.75 1.80
CA VAL A 298 -1.47 22.61 2.47
C VAL A 298 -2.10 21.29 2.06
N ALA A 299 -3.44 21.24 1.99
CA ALA A 299 -4.17 20.02 1.70
C ALA A 299 -4.21 19.68 0.20
N LEU A 300 -4.42 20.68 -0.66
CA LEU A 300 -4.64 20.46 -2.10
C LEU A 300 -3.38 20.69 -2.94
N GLY A 301 -2.46 21.55 -2.46
CA GLY A 301 -1.25 21.94 -3.19
C GLY A 301 -0.44 20.76 -3.75
N PRO A 302 -0.15 19.72 -2.97
CA PRO A 302 0.58 18.53 -3.45
C PRO A 302 -0.08 17.87 -4.67
N PHE A 303 -1.40 17.72 -4.65
CA PHE A 303 -2.17 17.09 -5.74
C PHE A 303 -2.25 18.01 -6.95
N VAL A 304 -2.51 19.29 -6.72
CA VAL A 304 -2.51 20.33 -7.77
C VAL A 304 -1.15 20.39 -8.47
N ASN A 305 -0.04 20.30 -7.71
CA ASN A 305 1.31 20.25 -8.26
C ASN A 305 1.49 19.04 -9.19
N PHE A 306 1.04 17.85 -8.79
CA PHE A 306 1.10 16.65 -9.64
C PHE A 306 0.36 16.85 -10.98
N PHE A 307 -0.90 17.33 -10.96
CA PHE A 307 -1.68 17.58 -12.17
C PHE A 307 -1.13 18.73 -12.99
N TRP A 308 -0.56 19.75 -12.36
CA TRP A 308 0.10 20.86 -13.06
C TRP A 308 1.37 20.39 -13.80
N ARG A 309 2.20 19.55 -13.16
CA ARG A 309 3.43 18.99 -13.74
C ARG A 309 3.15 18.12 -14.97
N PHE A 310 2.21 17.21 -14.86
CA PHE A 310 1.95 16.21 -15.90
C PHE A 310 0.81 16.59 -16.85
N GLY A 311 -0.06 17.52 -16.49
CA GLY A 311 -1.20 17.93 -17.31
C GLY A 311 -2.12 16.76 -17.65
N PHE A 312 -2.51 16.63 -18.92
CA PHE A 312 -3.33 15.51 -19.38
C PHE A 312 -2.62 14.15 -19.26
N GLY A 313 -1.28 14.14 -19.27
CA GLY A 313 -0.49 12.94 -19.00
C GLY A 313 -0.77 12.37 -17.60
N ALA A 314 -1.17 13.19 -16.63
CA ALA A 314 -1.56 12.73 -15.30
C ALA A 314 -2.72 11.72 -15.35
N LEU A 315 -3.69 11.90 -16.25
CA LEU A 315 -4.82 10.98 -16.42
C LEU A 315 -4.36 9.62 -16.96
N VAL A 316 -3.43 9.62 -17.91
CA VAL A 316 -2.84 8.41 -18.49
C VAL A 316 -2.02 7.68 -17.41
N LEU A 317 -1.22 8.43 -16.63
CA LEU A 317 -0.47 7.88 -15.49
C LEU A 317 -1.40 7.23 -14.46
N MET A 318 -2.50 7.90 -14.11
CA MET A 318 -3.46 7.37 -13.14
C MET A 318 -4.18 6.12 -13.67
N ALA A 319 -4.60 6.12 -14.94
CA ALA A 319 -5.19 4.94 -15.57
C ALA A 319 -4.22 3.75 -15.55
N PHE A 320 -2.97 3.98 -15.94
CA PHE A 320 -1.92 2.96 -15.88
C PHE A 320 -1.70 2.45 -14.46
N VAL A 321 -1.54 3.35 -13.49
CA VAL A 321 -1.27 3.00 -12.09
C VAL A 321 -2.38 2.13 -11.49
N SER A 322 -3.66 2.43 -11.79
CA SER A 322 -4.78 1.59 -11.35
C SER A 322 -4.83 0.23 -12.05
N LEU A 323 -4.61 0.22 -13.38
CA LEU A 323 -4.73 -1.01 -14.17
C LEU A 323 -3.57 -1.98 -13.89
N TYR A 324 -2.36 -1.45 -13.66
CA TYR A 324 -1.16 -2.26 -13.48
C TYR A 324 -1.25 -3.25 -12.31
N ARG A 325 -1.98 -2.90 -11.26
CA ARG A 325 -2.19 -3.77 -10.08
C ARG A 325 -3.58 -4.43 -10.06
N MET A 326 -4.41 -4.15 -11.06
CA MET A 326 -5.81 -4.60 -11.05
C MET A 326 -5.91 -6.12 -11.10
N GLY A 327 -5.20 -6.77 -12.01
CA GLY A 327 -5.25 -8.23 -12.15
C GLY A 327 -4.87 -8.95 -10.87
N ASP A 328 -3.76 -8.54 -10.26
CA ASP A 328 -3.26 -9.17 -9.02
C ASP A 328 -4.23 -9.00 -7.84
N VAL A 329 -4.82 -7.81 -7.68
CA VAL A 329 -5.74 -7.53 -6.57
C VAL A 329 -7.06 -8.28 -6.75
N LEU A 330 -7.55 -8.43 -7.99
CA LEU A 330 -8.73 -9.22 -8.29
C LEU A 330 -8.49 -10.71 -7.97
N ALA A 331 -7.37 -11.25 -8.44
CA ALA A 331 -7.00 -12.65 -8.24
C ALA A 331 -6.78 -13.01 -6.76
N LEU A 332 -6.17 -12.12 -5.99
CA LEU A 332 -5.79 -12.36 -4.59
C LEU A 332 -6.95 -12.83 -3.71
N ASN A 333 -8.14 -12.28 -3.90
CA ASN A 333 -9.31 -12.60 -3.08
C ASN A 333 -10.00 -13.91 -3.47
N LEU A 334 -9.83 -14.37 -4.72
CA LEU A 334 -10.58 -15.50 -5.27
C LEU A 334 -9.72 -16.72 -5.57
N SER A 335 -8.39 -16.60 -5.51
CA SER A 335 -7.48 -17.74 -5.72
C SER A 335 -7.71 -18.86 -4.70
N LYS A 336 -7.79 -18.52 -3.41
CA LYS A 336 -8.00 -19.53 -2.34
C LYS A 336 -9.36 -20.21 -2.41
N PRO A 337 -10.49 -19.49 -2.56
CA PRO A 337 -11.78 -20.11 -2.83
C PRO A 337 -11.75 -21.08 -4.04
N MET A 338 -11.18 -20.63 -5.17
CA MET A 338 -11.04 -21.47 -6.36
C MET A 338 -10.26 -22.75 -6.08
N ILE A 339 -9.07 -22.64 -5.47
CA ILE A 339 -8.22 -23.81 -5.14
C ILE A 339 -8.97 -24.79 -4.25
N LYS A 340 -9.76 -24.28 -3.28
CA LYS A 340 -10.59 -25.13 -2.41
C LYS A 340 -11.71 -25.82 -3.21
N ASP A 341 -12.37 -25.11 -4.11
CA ASP A 341 -13.45 -25.66 -4.98
C ASP A 341 -12.91 -26.70 -5.96
N LEU A 342 -11.63 -26.61 -6.36
CA LEU A 342 -10.94 -27.64 -7.16
C LEU A 342 -10.65 -28.94 -6.36
N GLY A 343 -10.88 -28.96 -5.04
CA GLY A 343 -10.76 -30.15 -4.19
C GLY A 343 -9.47 -30.23 -3.37
N TYR A 344 -8.64 -29.19 -3.35
CA TYR A 344 -7.45 -29.16 -2.48
C TYR A 344 -7.83 -28.98 -1.01
N SER A 345 -7.13 -29.69 -0.13
CA SER A 345 -7.32 -29.58 1.30
C SER A 345 -6.80 -28.23 1.84
N LEU A 346 -7.36 -27.76 2.96
CA LEU A 346 -6.88 -26.55 3.64
C LEU A 346 -5.40 -26.65 4.06
N THR A 347 -4.91 -27.86 4.34
CA THR A 347 -3.50 -28.09 4.67
C THR A 347 -2.59 -27.89 3.48
N GLN A 348 -2.98 -28.35 2.28
CA GLN A 348 -2.23 -28.14 1.04
C GLN A 348 -2.21 -26.64 0.67
N ILE A 349 -3.36 -25.98 0.75
CA ILE A 349 -3.47 -24.52 0.54
C ILE A 349 -2.57 -23.78 1.53
N GLY A 350 -2.59 -24.16 2.81
CA GLY A 350 -1.76 -23.54 3.84
C GLY A 350 -0.26 -23.72 3.60
N ARG A 351 0.20 -24.87 3.13
CA ARG A 351 1.61 -25.12 2.77
C ARG A 351 2.02 -24.28 1.55
N ALA A 352 1.17 -24.24 0.51
CA ALA A 352 1.42 -23.43 -0.67
C ALA A 352 1.55 -21.94 -0.30
N ASP A 353 0.64 -21.41 0.52
CA ASP A 353 0.58 -20.01 0.89
C ASP A 353 1.69 -19.58 1.87
N SER A 354 2.06 -20.44 2.82
CA SER A 354 3.08 -20.07 3.82
C SER A 354 4.51 -20.22 3.32
N LEU A 355 4.84 -21.30 2.62
CA LEU A 355 6.21 -21.60 2.23
C LEU A 355 6.50 -21.21 0.79
N VAL A 356 5.73 -21.75 -0.17
CA VAL A 356 5.99 -21.54 -1.60
C VAL A 356 5.73 -20.10 -1.98
N ALA A 357 4.61 -19.53 -1.55
CA ALA A 357 4.26 -18.14 -1.84
C ALA A 357 5.30 -17.15 -1.28
N LEU A 358 5.74 -17.37 -0.03
CA LEU A 358 6.75 -16.50 0.60
C LEU A 358 8.08 -16.57 -0.16
N LEU A 359 8.61 -17.77 -0.38
CA LEU A 359 9.91 -17.95 -1.03
C LEU A 359 9.90 -17.42 -2.46
N SER A 360 8.87 -17.75 -3.24
CA SER A 360 8.73 -17.26 -4.62
C SER A 360 8.62 -15.74 -4.67
N SER A 361 7.86 -15.13 -3.76
CA SER A 361 7.73 -13.67 -3.66
C SER A 361 9.06 -13.01 -3.29
N ILE A 362 9.81 -13.57 -2.34
CA ILE A 362 11.15 -13.06 -1.96
C ILE A 362 12.09 -13.07 -3.17
N VAL A 363 12.09 -14.16 -3.94
CA VAL A 363 12.91 -14.26 -5.16
C VAL A 363 12.47 -13.24 -6.20
N GLY A 364 11.15 -13.10 -6.45
CA GLY A 364 10.60 -12.11 -7.38
C GLY A 364 10.97 -10.68 -7.00
N VAL A 365 10.81 -10.31 -5.73
CA VAL A 365 11.18 -9.00 -5.18
C VAL A 365 12.69 -8.73 -5.36
N GLY A 366 13.54 -9.70 -5.01
CA GLY A 366 14.99 -9.57 -5.12
C GLY A 366 15.45 -9.40 -6.56
N LEU A 367 14.92 -10.22 -7.47
CA LEU A 367 15.24 -10.15 -8.89
C LEU A 367 14.78 -8.80 -9.49
N ALA A 368 13.59 -8.33 -9.15
CA ALA A 368 13.09 -7.02 -9.60
C ALA A 368 13.96 -5.87 -9.09
N GLY A 369 14.31 -5.86 -7.79
CA GLY A 369 15.20 -4.86 -7.21
C GLY A 369 16.57 -4.80 -7.89
N TRP A 370 17.11 -5.97 -8.30
CA TRP A 370 18.36 -6.05 -9.04
C TRP A 370 18.21 -5.62 -10.51
N LEU A 371 17.13 -6.03 -11.20
CA LEU A 371 16.90 -5.68 -12.61
C LEU A 371 16.60 -4.20 -12.82
N VAL A 372 15.90 -3.57 -11.91
CA VAL A 372 15.60 -2.13 -11.96
C VAL A 372 16.88 -1.28 -11.99
N THR A 373 17.99 -1.75 -11.37
CA THR A 373 19.29 -1.07 -11.44
C THR A 373 20.03 -1.25 -12.77
N ARG A 374 19.51 -2.07 -13.69
CA ARG A 374 20.19 -2.45 -14.94
C ARG A 374 19.38 -2.20 -16.19
N TRP A 375 18.05 -2.21 -16.06
CA TRP A 375 17.13 -2.06 -17.16
C TRP A 375 16.45 -0.69 -17.12
N SER A 376 16.00 -0.22 -18.29
CA SER A 376 15.12 0.94 -18.30
C SER A 376 13.81 0.62 -17.56
N MET A 377 13.23 1.63 -16.91
CA MET A 377 11.97 1.47 -16.18
C MET A 377 10.85 0.92 -17.07
N THR A 378 10.81 1.30 -18.34
CA THR A 378 9.83 0.81 -19.31
C THR A 378 9.91 -0.71 -19.50
N TRP A 379 11.13 -1.25 -19.66
CA TRP A 379 11.33 -2.69 -19.77
C TRP A 379 11.00 -3.43 -18.47
N ALA A 380 11.41 -2.88 -17.33
CA ALA A 380 11.09 -3.46 -16.03
C ALA A 380 9.57 -3.54 -15.80
N LEU A 381 8.83 -2.49 -16.15
CA LEU A 381 7.36 -2.48 -16.10
C LEU A 381 6.72 -3.49 -17.05
N ALA A 382 7.23 -3.61 -18.29
CA ALA A 382 6.73 -4.59 -19.26
C ALA A 382 6.89 -6.02 -18.74
N VAL A 383 8.07 -6.36 -18.25
CA VAL A 383 8.34 -7.71 -17.69
C VAL A 383 7.51 -7.95 -16.44
N GLY A 384 7.35 -6.94 -15.57
CA GLY A 384 6.48 -7.03 -14.39
C GLY A 384 5.02 -7.33 -14.77
N ALA A 385 4.48 -6.64 -15.76
CA ALA A 385 3.13 -6.87 -16.27
C ALA A 385 2.95 -8.28 -16.87
N LEU A 386 3.94 -8.76 -17.62
CA LEU A 386 3.93 -10.12 -18.18
C LEU A 386 3.98 -11.18 -17.08
N LEU A 387 4.87 -11.04 -16.10
CA LEU A 387 4.99 -12.00 -15.01
C LEU A 387 3.74 -12.03 -14.12
N ALA A 388 3.12 -10.88 -13.86
CA ALA A 388 1.84 -10.80 -13.17
C ALA A 388 0.72 -11.49 -13.96
N GLY A 389 0.68 -11.30 -15.29
CA GLY A 389 -0.27 -11.99 -16.17
C GLY A 389 -0.06 -13.51 -16.17
N ILE A 390 1.18 -13.97 -16.27
CA ILE A 390 1.55 -15.40 -16.23
C ILE A 390 1.09 -16.02 -14.90
N GLY A 391 1.25 -15.33 -13.78
CA GLY A 391 0.77 -15.77 -12.47
C GLY A 391 -0.73 -16.04 -12.47
N ASN A 392 -1.52 -15.10 -13.01
CA ASN A 392 -2.97 -15.29 -13.13
C ASN A 392 -3.35 -16.42 -14.09
N PHE A 393 -2.66 -16.54 -15.23
CA PHE A 393 -2.89 -17.64 -16.19
C PHE A 393 -2.50 -19.00 -15.62
N ALA A 394 -1.55 -19.06 -14.69
CA ALA A 394 -1.19 -20.30 -13.99
C ALA A 394 -2.35 -20.88 -13.18
N PHE A 395 -3.26 -20.05 -12.67
CA PHE A 395 -4.48 -20.52 -12.01
C PHE A 395 -5.49 -21.09 -13.02
N VAL A 396 -5.61 -20.50 -14.22
CA VAL A 396 -6.43 -21.05 -15.31
C VAL A 396 -5.89 -22.42 -15.73
N TRP A 397 -4.57 -22.53 -15.85
CA TRP A 397 -3.92 -23.80 -16.13
C TRP A 397 -4.14 -24.83 -15.03
N LEU A 398 -4.03 -24.44 -13.74
CA LEU A 398 -4.26 -25.33 -12.60
C LEU A 398 -5.68 -25.89 -12.58
N ALA A 399 -6.68 -25.08 -12.95
CA ALA A 399 -8.07 -25.50 -12.99
C ALA A 399 -8.34 -26.65 -13.97
N GLN A 400 -7.47 -26.83 -14.95
CA GLN A 400 -7.58 -27.88 -15.99
C GLN A 400 -6.75 -29.12 -15.67
N GLN A 401 -6.03 -29.12 -14.54
CA GLN A 401 -5.17 -30.21 -14.12
C GLN A 401 -5.83 -31.11 -13.07
N PRO A 402 -5.39 -32.37 -12.91
CA PRO A 402 -5.79 -33.20 -11.76
C PRO A 402 -5.31 -32.56 -10.45
N VAL A 403 -6.01 -32.88 -9.34
CA VAL A 403 -5.62 -32.41 -8.02
C VAL A 403 -4.28 -33.01 -7.61
N ASP A 404 -3.23 -32.21 -7.69
CA ASP A 404 -1.85 -32.55 -7.35
C ASP A 404 -1.17 -31.40 -6.60
N GLU A 405 -0.51 -31.72 -5.49
CA GLU A 405 0.10 -30.71 -4.63
C GLU A 405 1.29 -30.00 -5.31
N VAL A 406 2.01 -30.69 -6.19
CA VAL A 406 3.13 -30.08 -6.92
C VAL A 406 2.63 -29.05 -7.92
N LEU A 407 1.52 -29.36 -8.63
CA LEU A 407 0.91 -28.43 -9.57
C LEU A 407 0.38 -27.17 -8.86
N LEU A 408 -0.19 -27.33 -7.68
CA LEU A 408 -0.59 -26.21 -6.81
C LEU A 408 0.63 -25.33 -6.43
N TYR A 409 1.75 -25.96 -6.08
CA TYR A 409 2.98 -25.22 -5.74
C TYR A 409 3.53 -24.47 -6.95
N VAL A 410 3.48 -25.04 -8.14
CA VAL A 410 3.91 -24.37 -9.38
C VAL A 410 3.01 -23.14 -9.65
N ALA A 411 1.69 -23.30 -9.62
CA ALA A 411 0.78 -22.19 -9.88
C ALA A 411 0.92 -21.07 -8.84
N THR A 412 0.92 -21.40 -7.55
CA THR A 412 1.11 -20.44 -6.46
C THR A 412 2.48 -19.78 -6.53
N GLY A 413 3.52 -20.55 -6.88
CA GLY A 413 4.89 -20.05 -7.03
C GLY A 413 5.02 -19.02 -8.15
N LEU A 414 4.45 -19.29 -9.32
CA LEU A 414 4.44 -18.38 -10.47
C LEU A 414 3.67 -17.09 -10.15
N ASP A 415 2.49 -17.20 -9.54
CA ASP A 415 1.69 -16.05 -9.13
C ASP A 415 2.45 -15.15 -8.14
N GLN A 416 2.98 -15.72 -7.07
CA GLN A 416 3.65 -14.94 -6.04
C GLN A 416 5.02 -14.39 -6.48
N PHE A 417 5.72 -15.09 -7.37
CA PHE A 417 6.92 -14.56 -8.01
C PHE A 417 6.59 -13.35 -8.87
N GLY A 418 5.58 -13.46 -9.74
CA GLY A 418 5.11 -12.36 -10.60
C GLY A 418 4.63 -11.16 -9.79
N ASN A 419 3.85 -11.39 -8.74
CA ASN A 419 3.34 -10.38 -7.82
C ASN A 419 4.49 -9.66 -7.09
N GLY A 420 5.49 -10.39 -6.58
CA GLY A 420 6.67 -9.83 -5.94
C GLY A 420 7.49 -8.97 -6.89
N PHE A 421 7.72 -9.44 -8.10
CA PHE A 421 8.45 -8.73 -9.14
C PHE A 421 7.72 -7.46 -9.57
N ALA A 422 6.48 -7.58 -10.02
CA ALA A 422 5.66 -6.46 -10.48
C ALA A 422 5.46 -5.40 -9.38
N GLY A 423 5.24 -5.85 -8.14
CA GLY A 423 5.08 -4.97 -6.98
C GLY A 423 6.33 -4.13 -6.72
N THR A 424 7.52 -4.72 -6.80
CA THR A 424 8.80 -4.00 -6.60
C THR A 424 9.02 -2.94 -7.68
N VAL A 425 8.88 -3.32 -8.96
CA VAL A 425 9.02 -2.38 -10.09
C VAL A 425 8.02 -1.24 -9.98
N PHE A 426 6.79 -1.56 -9.61
CA PHE A 426 5.72 -0.58 -9.46
C PHE A 426 6.00 0.45 -8.36
N VAL A 427 6.48 0.01 -7.19
CA VAL A 427 6.85 0.90 -6.08
C VAL A 427 7.99 1.83 -6.48
N VAL A 428 9.00 1.32 -7.17
CA VAL A 428 10.09 2.16 -7.70
C VAL A 428 9.55 3.17 -8.71
N TYR A 429 8.73 2.73 -9.66
CA TYR A 429 8.13 3.61 -10.66
C TYR A 429 7.32 4.75 -10.02
N LEU A 430 6.44 4.45 -9.07
CA LEU A 430 5.67 5.47 -8.36
C LEU A 430 6.58 6.47 -7.64
N SER A 431 7.68 6.00 -7.06
CA SER A 431 8.64 6.86 -6.34
C SER A 431 9.30 7.89 -7.27
N LEU A 432 9.56 7.50 -8.52
CA LEU A 432 10.17 8.39 -9.54
C LEU A 432 9.19 9.45 -10.09
N LEU A 433 7.88 9.24 -9.97
CA LEU A 433 6.86 10.22 -10.42
C LEU A 433 6.68 11.37 -9.43
N VAL A 434 7.07 11.17 -8.19
CA VAL A 434 6.77 12.07 -7.08
C VAL A 434 7.73 13.26 -7.06
N ASN A 435 7.22 14.44 -6.69
CA ASN A 435 8.05 15.58 -6.36
C ASN A 435 8.61 15.42 -4.94
N PRO A 436 9.94 15.44 -4.73
CA PRO A 436 10.53 15.28 -3.39
C PRO A 436 10.00 16.27 -2.35
N ARG A 437 9.59 17.49 -2.76
CA ARG A 437 8.98 18.49 -1.89
C ARG A 437 7.65 18.02 -1.26
N PHE A 438 6.91 17.14 -1.96
CA PHE A 438 5.61 16.61 -1.57
C PHE A 438 5.63 15.07 -1.54
N ALA A 439 6.76 14.50 -1.14
CA ALA A 439 7.02 13.06 -1.26
C ALA A 439 5.93 12.20 -0.59
N GLY A 440 5.55 12.53 0.64
CA GLY A 440 4.53 11.80 1.38
C GLY A 440 3.15 11.91 0.76
N ALA A 441 2.71 13.13 0.43
CA ALA A 441 1.37 13.36 -0.09
C ALA A 441 1.17 12.78 -1.49
N GLN A 442 2.11 13.01 -2.41
CA GLN A 442 1.98 12.52 -3.79
C GLN A 442 2.14 11.01 -3.86
N TYR A 443 3.06 10.42 -3.10
CA TYR A 443 3.21 8.97 -3.07
C TYR A 443 2.01 8.28 -2.42
N ALA A 444 1.48 8.83 -1.31
CA ALA A 444 0.27 8.34 -0.68
C ALA A 444 -0.95 8.43 -1.62
N PHE A 445 -1.05 9.51 -2.39
CA PHE A 445 -2.09 9.68 -3.40
C PHE A 445 -2.00 8.63 -4.50
N LEU A 446 -0.81 8.45 -5.10
CA LEU A 446 -0.61 7.47 -6.17
C LEU A 446 -0.86 6.04 -5.70
N THR A 447 -0.34 5.66 -4.54
CA THR A 447 -0.56 4.31 -3.99
C THR A 447 -1.99 4.11 -3.54
N GLY A 448 -2.61 5.09 -2.88
CA GLY A 448 -4.03 5.04 -2.50
C GLY A 448 -4.92 4.83 -3.72
N PHE A 449 -4.68 5.61 -4.78
CA PHE A 449 -5.41 5.50 -6.04
C PHE A 449 -5.16 4.16 -6.75
N ALA A 450 -3.91 3.69 -6.79
CA ALA A 450 -3.54 2.42 -7.41
C ALA A 450 -4.33 1.22 -6.89
N PHE A 451 -4.66 1.23 -5.60
CA PHE A 451 -5.36 0.12 -4.96
C PHE A 451 -6.86 0.37 -4.73
N MET A 452 -7.33 1.61 -4.87
CA MET A 452 -8.73 1.94 -4.61
C MET A 452 -9.67 1.25 -5.60
N LEU A 453 -9.48 1.47 -6.90
CA LEU A 453 -10.33 0.87 -7.93
C LEU A 453 -10.23 -0.66 -7.96
N PRO A 454 -9.03 -1.28 -7.92
CA PRO A 454 -8.91 -2.73 -7.82
C PRO A 454 -9.62 -3.33 -6.60
N ARG A 455 -9.52 -2.72 -5.42
CA ARG A 455 -10.19 -3.23 -4.21
C ARG A 455 -11.71 -3.13 -4.30
N LEU A 456 -12.23 -2.06 -4.91
CA LEU A 456 -13.67 -1.92 -5.14
C LEU A 456 -14.21 -3.00 -6.08
N LEU A 457 -13.49 -3.25 -7.18
CA LEU A 457 -13.84 -4.32 -8.11
C LEU A 457 -13.68 -5.72 -7.50
N ALA A 458 -12.67 -5.93 -6.67
CA ALA A 458 -12.47 -7.19 -5.97
C ALA A 458 -13.63 -7.52 -5.03
N GLY A 459 -14.31 -6.51 -4.48
CA GLY A 459 -15.55 -6.69 -3.71
C GLY A 459 -16.70 -7.29 -4.53
N ALA A 460 -16.72 -7.04 -5.85
CA ALA A 460 -17.69 -7.66 -6.79
C ALA A 460 -17.19 -8.99 -7.37
N GLY A 461 -15.98 -9.42 -7.04
CA GLY A 461 -15.34 -10.58 -7.65
C GLY A 461 -16.17 -11.85 -7.57
N GLY A 462 -16.82 -12.12 -6.44
CA GLY A 462 -17.71 -13.27 -6.29
C GLY A 462 -18.91 -13.25 -7.25
N THR A 463 -19.53 -12.08 -7.46
CA THR A 463 -20.63 -11.91 -8.41
C THR A 463 -20.14 -12.12 -9.86
N ILE A 464 -18.95 -11.60 -10.18
CA ILE A 464 -18.34 -11.77 -11.51
C ILE A 464 -18.05 -13.25 -11.75
N VAL A 465 -17.42 -13.95 -10.80
CA VAL A 465 -17.16 -15.40 -10.90
C VAL A 465 -18.46 -16.18 -11.04
N GLY A 466 -19.51 -15.83 -10.30
CA GLY A 466 -20.82 -16.46 -10.45
C GLY A 466 -21.42 -16.31 -11.85
N ALA A 467 -21.10 -15.23 -12.57
CA ALA A 467 -21.58 -14.96 -13.92
C ALA A 467 -20.73 -15.60 -15.02
N ILE A 468 -19.39 -15.60 -14.89
CA ILE A 468 -18.47 -16.00 -15.96
C ILE A 468 -17.60 -17.22 -15.63
N GLY A 469 -17.63 -17.71 -14.39
CA GLY A 469 -16.79 -18.80 -13.90
C GLY A 469 -15.36 -18.36 -13.52
N TYR A 470 -14.64 -19.22 -12.77
CA TYR A 470 -13.27 -18.96 -12.34
C TYR A 470 -12.29 -18.83 -13.52
N ASP A 471 -12.38 -19.71 -14.52
CA ASP A 471 -11.44 -19.73 -15.66
C ASP A 471 -11.45 -18.39 -16.41
N ASN A 472 -12.64 -17.90 -16.76
CA ASN A 472 -12.79 -16.62 -17.44
C ASN A 472 -12.40 -15.43 -16.55
N PHE A 473 -12.64 -15.54 -15.25
CA PHE A 473 -12.25 -14.50 -14.30
C PHE A 473 -10.72 -14.36 -14.19
N PHE A 474 -9.98 -15.47 -14.04
CA PHE A 474 -8.52 -15.43 -13.98
C PHE A 474 -7.90 -15.11 -15.34
N LEU A 475 -8.53 -15.54 -16.45
CA LEU A 475 -8.13 -15.13 -17.81
C LEU A 475 -8.25 -13.61 -17.97
N LEU A 476 -9.38 -13.02 -17.54
CA LEU A 476 -9.60 -11.57 -17.55
C LEU A 476 -8.58 -10.85 -16.67
N SER A 477 -8.33 -11.35 -15.46
CA SER A 477 -7.36 -10.77 -14.51
C SER A 477 -5.95 -10.75 -15.10
N GLY A 478 -5.51 -11.85 -15.70
CA GLY A 478 -4.22 -11.94 -16.40
C GLY A 478 -4.14 -11.02 -17.62
N ALA A 479 -5.20 -10.98 -18.42
CA ALA A 479 -5.28 -10.08 -19.58
C ALA A 479 -5.22 -8.60 -19.18
N LEU A 480 -5.87 -8.19 -18.06
CA LEU A 480 -5.80 -6.84 -17.54
C LEU A 480 -4.37 -6.46 -17.14
N SER A 481 -3.60 -7.38 -16.56
CA SER A 481 -2.19 -7.14 -16.25
C SER A 481 -1.37 -6.90 -17.52
N VAL A 482 -1.51 -7.77 -18.53
CA VAL A 482 -0.75 -7.72 -19.79
C VAL A 482 -1.13 -6.50 -20.65
N VAL A 483 -2.41 -6.13 -20.70
CA VAL A 483 -2.90 -4.96 -21.48
C VAL A 483 -2.22 -3.66 -21.02
N THR A 484 -1.75 -3.59 -19.78
CA THR A 484 -1.04 -2.39 -19.31
C THR A 484 0.23 -2.07 -20.10
N ILE A 485 0.81 -3.05 -20.79
CA ILE A 485 1.99 -2.85 -21.66
C ILE A 485 1.68 -1.86 -22.78
N VAL A 486 0.43 -1.80 -23.27
CA VAL A 486 -0.01 -0.87 -24.32
C VAL A 486 0.14 0.61 -23.88
N PHE A 487 0.12 0.88 -22.57
CA PHE A 487 0.32 2.24 -22.05
C PHE A 487 1.78 2.69 -22.07
N LEU A 488 2.75 1.77 -22.10
CA LEU A 488 4.18 2.09 -21.94
C LEU A 488 4.70 3.09 -23.00
N PRO A 489 4.36 2.98 -24.31
CA PRO A 489 4.78 3.98 -25.29
C PRO A 489 4.19 5.37 -25.01
N ALA A 490 2.97 5.45 -24.50
CA ALA A 490 2.35 6.71 -24.11
C ALA A 490 3.03 7.31 -22.86
N LEU A 491 3.34 6.47 -21.87
CA LEU A 491 4.06 6.88 -20.66
C LEU A 491 5.46 7.43 -20.98
N ALA A 492 6.18 6.81 -21.92
CA ALA A 492 7.50 7.26 -22.34
C ALA A 492 7.48 8.67 -22.98
N ARG A 493 6.33 9.11 -23.48
CA ARG A 493 6.14 10.45 -24.09
C ARG A 493 5.67 11.51 -23.09
N ILE A 494 5.32 11.11 -21.87
CA ILE A 494 4.87 12.05 -20.84
C ILE A 494 6.08 12.69 -20.19
N HIS A 495 6.19 14.01 -20.34
CA HIS A 495 7.23 14.84 -19.73
C HIS A 495 6.63 15.67 -18.60
N SER A 496 7.30 15.71 -17.47
CA SER A 496 6.93 16.63 -16.38
C SER A 496 7.43 18.04 -16.72
N ARG A 497 6.61 19.04 -16.38
CA ARG A 497 7.10 20.43 -16.37
C ARG A 497 8.08 20.61 -15.20
N PRO A 498 9.16 21.38 -15.36
CA PRO A 498 9.98 21.83 -14.23
C PRO A 498 9.10 22.58 -13.22
N ASP A 499 9.40 22.45 -11.94
CA ASP A 499 8.75 23.28 -10.93
C ASP A 499 9.26 24.73 -11.07
N ASP A 500 8.33 25.69 -11.09
CA ASP A 500 8.67 27.12 -11.17
C ASP A 500 9.33 27.65 -9.88
N ASP A 501 9.34 26.83 -8.81
CA ASP A 501 9.84 27.15 -7.47
C ASP A 501 11.10 26.33 -7.11
N ALA A 502 11.81 25.72 -8.09
CA ALA A 502 13.03 24.96 -7.88
C ALA A 502 14.27 25.84 -7.86
#